data_b182cced246b223280449cb84bd9f9a4
#
_entry.id   b182cced246b223280449cb84bd9f9a4
#
_cell.length_a   1.000
_cell.length_b   1.000
_cell.length_c   1.000
_cell.angle_alpha   90.00
_cell.angle_beta   90.00
_cell.angle_gamma   90.00
#
_symmetry.space_group_name_H-M   'P 1'
#
loop_
_entity.id
_entity.type
_entity.pdbx_description
1 polymer ?
#
loop_
_entity_poly.entity_id
_entity_poly.type
_entity_poly.pdbx_seq_one_letter_code
_entity_poly.pdbx_strand_id
1 'polypeptide(L)'
;MIRRLALARPAGDPLSEIAAAAGWVPLPCFPTAQVPTGAPCPLPEPDAVILLSPGGARFAELPEGVPVLATGEGTARHLEDHPVHLAPEPTAEGLWALLQDRYPRGGDFLLVRAERTRGWLQEAAGGSPWRLHAWITHAERPTEGFALPACEAVLALSPLQAEVLGPEAPNRLRLGWGERAAAAFARVGYPAHAWCEPRPDALLRLLIALKEEP
;
A
#
# COMPACT_ATOMS: atom_id res chain seq x y z
N MET A 1 8.68 29.67 -11.29
CA MET A 1 8.41 28.61 -12.29
C MET A 1 7.39 27.64 -11.70
N ILE A 2 6.40 27.18 -12.45
CA ILE A 2 5.43 26.16 -12.00
C ILE A 2 6.17 24.81 -11.97
N ARG A 3 6.20 24.15 -10.81
CA ARG A 3 6.81 22.82 -10.66
C ARG A 3 5.72 21.74 -10.56
N ARG A 4 5.78 20.71 -11.38
CA ARG A 4 4.82 19.60 -11.45
C ARG A 4 5.43 18.36 -10.82
N LEU A 5 4.66 17.70 -9.96
CA LEU A 5 5.04 16.48 -9.26
C LEU A 5 4.16 15.32 -9.72
N ALA A 6 4.72 14.33 -10.37
CA ALA A 6 4.02 13.09 -10.70
C ALA A 6 4.02 12.14 -9.49
N LEU A 7 2.85 11.65 -9.08
CA LEU A 7 2.68 10.73 -7.95
C LEU A 7 1.51 9.77 -8.19
N ALA A 8 1.63 8.55 -7.65
CA ALA A 8 0.63 7.48 -7.83
C ALA A 8 -0.59 7.68 -6.90
N ARG A 9 -1.25 8.83 -7.03
CA ARG A 9 -2.46 9.19 -6.30
C ARG A 9 -3.43 9.95 -7.22
N PRO A 10 -4.75 9.75 -7.06
CA PRO A 10 -5.74 10.55 -7.77
C PRO A 10 -5.71 12.00 -7.30
N ALA A 11 -6.32 12.87 -8.09
CA ALA A 11 -6.60 14.23 -7.66
C ALA A 11 -7.52 14.22 -6.43
N GLY A 12 -7.24 15.11 -5.44
CA GLY A 12 -7.98 15.17 -4.18
C GLY A 12 -7.57 14.12 -3.13
N ASP A 13 -6.59 13.25 -3.42
CA ASP A 13 -5.95 12.42 -2.38
C ASP A 13 -5.14 13.31 -1.43
N PRO A 14 -5.07 13.00 -0.13
CA PRO A 14 -4.33 13.80 0.85
C PRO A 14 -2.87 14.10 0.47
N LEU A 15 -2.16 13.18 -0.20
CA LEU A 15 -0.79 13.44 -0.66
C LEU A 15 -0.74 14.42 -1.83
N SER A 16 -1.76 14.40 -2.71
CA SER A 16 -1.91 15.39 -3.78
C SER A 16 -2.20 16.78 -3.21
N GLU A 17 -3.03 16.87 -2.16
CA GLU A 17 -3.31 18.12 -1.45
C GLU A 17 -2.08 18.70 -0.76
N ILE A 18 -1.27 17.84 -0.13
CA ILE A 18 0.02 18.23 0.47
C ILE A 18 0.97 18.80 -0.59
N ALA A 19 1.08 18.15 -1.75
CA ALA A 19 1.89 18.65 -2.85
C ALA A 19 1.40 20.03 -3.32
N ALA A 20 0.09 20.21 -3.46
CA ALA A 20 -0.51 21.49 -3.82
C ALA A 20 -0.25 22.57 -2.75
N ALA A 21 -0.38 22.23 -1.46
CA ALA A 21 -0.08 23.14 -0.34
C ALA A 21 1.40 23.56 -0.31
N ALA A 22 2.33 22.68 -0.74
CA ALA A 22 3.73 23.01 -0.93
C ALA A 22 4.00 23.85 -2.21
N GLY A 23 2.95 24.16 -2.99
CA GLY A 23 3.02 24.95 -4.21
C GLY A 23 3.54 24.18 -5.44
N TRP A 24 3.41 22.84 -5.42
CA TRP A 24 3.59 21.97 -6.59
C TRP A 24 2.26 21.70 -7.26
N VAL A 25 2.27 21.42 -8.55
CA VAL A 25 1.10 20.93 -9.29
C VAL A 25 1.14 19.40 -9.28
N PRO A 26 0.29 18.71 -8.49
CA PRO A 26 0.25 17.25 -8.48
C PRO A 26 -0.32 16.72 -9.79
N LEU A 27 0.38 15.76 -10.39
CA LEU A 27 -0.06 15.05 -11.59
C LEU A 27 -0.30 13.58 -11.23
N PRO A 28 -1.54 13.07 -11.37
CA PRO A 28 -1.80 11.64 -11.24
C PRO A 28 -0.92 10.83 -12.18
N CYS A 29 -0.22 9.84 -11.62
CA CYS A 29 0.75 9.04 -12.37
C CYS A 29 0.80 7.63 -11.76
N PHE A 30 0.34 6.62 -12.50
CA PHE A 30 0.20 5.24 -12.01
C PHE A 30 1.19 4.30 -12.71
N PRO A 31 2.47 4.30 -12.30
CA PRO A 31 3.51 3.45 -12.90
C PRO A 31 3.30 1.97 -12.60
N THR A 32 2.48 1.68 -11.57
CA THR A 32 2.12 0.32 -11.17
C THR A 32 0.61 0.20 -10.99
N ALA A 33 0.08 -1.00 -11.21
CA ALA A 33 -1.31 -1.36 -10.98
C ALA A 33 -1.40 -2.60 -10.10
N GLN A 34 -2.47 -2.69 -9.31
CA GLN A 34 -2.83 -3.93 -8.64
C GLN A 34 -3.61 -4.82 -9.62
N VAL A 35 -3.17 -6.05 -9.77
CA VAL A 35 -3.79 -7.06 -10.64
C VAL A 35 -4.16 -8.31 -9.84
N PRO A 36 -5.26 -9.01 -10.15
CA PRO A 36 -5.61 -10.28 -9.51
C PRO A 36 -4.55 -11.33 -9.83
N THR A 37 -4.28 -12.24 -8.90
CA THR A 37 -3.39 -13.38 -9.13
C THR A 37 -4.12 -14.59 -9.72
N GLY A 38 -5.43 -14.69 -9.55
CA GLY A 38 -6.22 -15.86 -9.90
C GLY A 38 -5.98 -17.06 -8.98
N ALA A 39 -5.28 -16.88 -7.85
CA ALA A 39 -5.01 -17.96 -6.91
C ALA A 39 -6.32 -18.45 -6.26
N PRO A 40 -6.57 -19.78 -6.22
CA PRO A 40 -7.76 -20.33 -5.56
C PRO A 40 -7.71 -20.07 -4.04
N CYS A 41 -8.90 -19.96 -3.42
CA CYS A 41 -9.01 -19.85 -1.97
C CYS A 41 -8.43 -21.11 -1.30
N PRO A 42 -7.44 -21.02 -0.41
CA PRO A 42 -6.81 -22.16 0.22
C PRO A 42 -7.63 -22.76 1.38
N LEU A 43 -8.64 -22.01 1.87
CA LEU A 43 -9.49 -22.43 3.01
C LEU A 43 -10.92 -21.94 2.76
N PRO A 44 -11.81 -22.79 2.18
CA PRO A 44 -13.18 -22.38 1.85
C PRO A 44 -14.08 -22.10 3.07
N GLU A 45 -13.81 -22.73 4.19
CA GLU A 45 -14.59 -22.61 5.43
C GLU A 45 -13.69 -22.14 6.59
N PRO A 46 -13.24 -20.87 6.61
CA PRO A 46 -12.47 -20.32 7.70
C PRO A 46 -13.36 -19.91 8.88
N ASP A 47 -12.80 -19.89 10.10
CA ASP A 47 -13.47 -19.30 11.26
C ASP A 47 -13.66 -17.79 11.12
N ALA A 48 -12.72 -17.11 10.45
CA ALA A 48 -12.83 -15.72 10.02
C ALA A 48 -11.85 -15.41 8.87
N VAL A 49 -12.12 -14.31 8.17
CA VAL A 49 -11.23 -13.72 7.16
C VAL A 49 -10.49 -12.52 7.75
N ILE A 50 -9.20 -12.42 7.49
CA ILE A 50 -8.34 -11.31 7.93
C ILE A 50 -7.94 -10.48 6.71
N LEU A 51 -8.28 -9.17 6.72
CA LEU A 51 -8.00 -8.23 5.65
C LEU A 51 -7.10 -7.09 6.12
N LEU A 52 -5.90 -7.02 5.54
CA LEU A 52 -4.90 -6.00 5.85
C LEU A 52 -5.05 -4.71 5.05
N SER A 53 -5.82 -4.72 3.96
CA SER A 53 -5.93 -3.57 3.06
C SER A 53 -7.17 -3.64 2.17
N PRO A 54 -7.62 -2.47 1.63
CA PRO A 54 -8.71 -2.43 0.65
C PRO A 54 -8.49 -3.30 -0.59
N GLY A 55 -7.22 -3.49 -1.00
CA GLY A 55 -6.88 -4.38 -2.13
C GLY A 55 -7.31 -5.81 -1.88
N GLY A 56 -7.17 -6.33 -0.65
CA GLY A 56 -7.68 -7.66 -0.29
C GLY A 56 -9.18 -7.77 -0.51
N ALA A 57 -9.95 -6.82 0.01
CA ALA A 57 -11.41 -6.80 -0.15
C ALA A 57 -11.84 -6.69 -1.64
N ARG A 58 -11.07 -5.95 -2.44
CA ARG A 58 -11.38 -5.72 -3.86
C ARG A 58 -11.15 -6.93 -4.76
N PHE A 59 -10.16 -7.77 -4.45
CA PHE A 59 -9.71 -8.86 -5.32
C PHE A 59 -10.05 -10.26 -4.78
N ALA A 60 -10.67 -10.35 -3.60
CA ALA A 60 -11.09 -11.61 -3.00
C ALA A 60 -12.60 -11.76 -3.09
N GLU A 61 -13.06 -12.88 -3.63
CA GLU A 61 -14.45 -13.34 -3.46
C GLU A 61 -14.52 -14.08 -2.11
N LEU A 62 -14.89 -13.35 -1.06
CA LEU A 62 -14.89 -13.89 0.30
C LEU A 62 -16.01 -14.92 0.51
N PRO A 63 -15.80 -15.93 1.36
CA PRO A 63 -16.84 -16.88 1.73
C PRO A 63 -18.04 -16.17 2.40
N GLU A 64 -19.27 -16.48 1.96
CA GLU A 64 -20.50 -15.86 2.48
C GLU A 64 -20.69 -16.15 3.98
N GLY A 65 -21.19 -15.17 4.73
CA GLY A 65 -21.54 -15.30 6.15
C GLY A 65 -20.37 -15.45 7.10
N VAL A 66 -19.13 -15.48 6.60
CA VAL A 66 -17.93 -15.57 7.43
C VAL A 66 -17.57 -14.19 7.98
N PRO A 67 -17.28 -14.07 9.31
CA PRO A 67 -16.83 -12.80 9.90
C PRO A 67 -15.52 -12.32 9.29
N VAL A 68 -15.41 -11.00 9.08
CA VAL A 68 -14.21 -10.36 8.55
C VAL A 68 -13.57 -9.47 9.59
N LEU A 69 -12.28 -9.68 9.85
CA LEU A 69 -11.46 -8.81 10.68
C LEU A 69 -10.68 -7.87 9.75
N ALA A 70 -10.94 -6.58 9.82
CA ALA A 70 -10.35 -5.57 8.94
C ALA A 70 -9.50 -4.56 9.72
N THR A 71 -8.39 -4.09 9.12
CA THR A 71 -7.51 -3.09 9.74
C THR A 71 -8.19 -1.75 10.00
N GLY A 72 -9.22 -1.38 9.24
CA GLY A 72 -9.87 -0.10 9.40
C GLY A 72 -11.00 0.14 8.41
N GLU A 73 -11.69 1.27 8.56
CA GLU A 73 -12.88 1.64 7.76
C GLU A 73 -12.61 1.66 6.25
N GLY A 74 -11.41 2.08 5.83
CA GLY A 74 -11.07 2.08 4.40
C GLY A 74 -11.12 0.70 3.75
N THR A 75 -10.82 -0.36 4.52
CA THR A 75 -10.95 -1.75 4.09
C THR A 75 -12.41 -2.21 4.18
N ALA A 76 -13.11 -1.84 5.27
CA ALA A 76 -14.49 -2.25 5.54
C ALA A 76 -15.51 -1.73 4.51
N ARG A 77 -15.28 -0.56 3.92
CA ARG A 77 -16.19 0.05 2.91
C ARG A 77 -16.46 -0.82 1.69
N HIS A 78 -15.66 -1.85 1.47
CA HIS A 78 -15.82 -2.79 0.36
C HIS A 78 -16.46 -4.12 0.77
N LEU A 79 -17.06 -4.19 1.99
CA LEU A 79 -17.50 -5.43 2.63
C LEU A 79 -18.95 -5.32 3.15
N GLU A 80 -19.82 -4.62 2.41
CA GLU A 80 -21.19 -4.30 2.84
C GLU A 80 -22.03 -5.54 3.21
N ASP A 81 -21.75 -6.68 2.59
CA ASP A 81 -22.50 -7.93 2.79
C ASP A 81 -21.88 -8.87 3.86
N HIS A 82 -20.83 -8.43 4.56
CA HIS A 82 -20.15 -9.26 5.56
C HIS A 82 -20.24 -8.69 6.98
N PRO A 83 -20.29 -9.54 8.03
CA PRO A 83 -20.09 -9.10 9.41
C PRO A 83 -18.65 -8.63 9.59
N VAL A 84 -18.42 -7.31 9.71
CA VAL A 84 -17.08 -6.74 9.82
C VAL A 84 -16.76 -6.31 11.24
N HIS A 85 -15.58 -6.70 11.72
CA HIS A 85 -14.98 -6.23 12.96
C HIS A 85 -13.71 -5.43 12.65
N LEU A 86 -13.66 -4.19 13.15
CA LEU A 86 -12.51 -3.32 12.94
C LEU A 86 -11.47 -3.51 14.04
N ALA A 87 -10.20 -3.51 13.66
CA ALA A 87 -9.10 -3.46 14.60
C ALA A 87 -9.17 -2.16 15.43
N PRO A 88 -8.86 -2.20 16.74
CA PRO A 88 -8.84 -1.01 17.59
C PRO A 88 -7.80 0.03 17.11
N GLU A 89 -6.73 -0.46 16.49
CA GLU A 89 -5.73 0.35 15.79
C GLU A 89 -5.59 -0.16 14.36
N PRO A 90 -5.47 0.72 13.34
CA PRO A 90 -5.41 0.31 11.94
C PRO A 90 -4.03 -0.25 11.54
N THR A 91 -3.53 -1.21 12.31
CA THR A 91 -2.23 -1.85 12.17
C THR A 91 -2.36 -3.38 12.14
N ALA A 92 -1.29 -4.09 11.76
CA ALA A 92 -1.25 -5.54 11.84
C ALA A 92 -1.30 -6.02 13.30
N GLU A 93 -0.69 -5.27 14.20
CA GLU A 93 -0.70 -5.52 15.64
C GLU A 93 -2.11 -5.37 16.23
N GLY A 94 -2.85 -4.34 15.80
CA GLY A 94 -4.25 -4.14 16.19
C GLY A 94 -5.16 -5.27 15.68
N LEU A 95 -4.93 -5.77 14.44
CA LEU A 95 -5.63 -6.96 13.94
C LEU A 95 -5.29 -8.21 14.72
N TRP A 96 -4.05 -8.38 15.11
CA TRP A 96 -3.63 -9.52 15.94
C TRP A 96 -4.31 -9.49 17.31
N ALA A 97 -4.37 -8.35 17.96
CA ALA A 97 -5.07 -8.18 19.23
C ALA A 97 -6.57 -8.50 19.10
N LEU A 98 -7.22 -8.00 18.03
CA LEU A 98 -8.62 -8.29 17.72
C LEU A 98 -8.86 -9.79 17.50
N LEU A 99 -7.96 -10.46 16.77
CA LEU A 99 -8.03 -11.90 16.52
C LEU A 99 -7.98 -12.70 17.83
N GLN A 100 -7.03 -12.36 18.70
CA GLN A 100 -6.87 -13.04 20.00
C GLN A 100 -8.07 -12.82 20.92
N ASP A 101 -8.64 -11.60 20.94
CA ASP A 101 -9.82 -11.26 21.73
C ASP A 101 -11.06 -12.05 21.27
N ARG A 102 -11.29 -12.09 19.96
CA ARG A 102 -12.47 -12.73 19.36
C ARG A 102 -12.38 -14.27 19.36
N TYR A 103 -11.18 -14.81 19.22
CA TYR A 103 -10.92 -16.25 19.07
C TYR A 103 -9.89 -16.73 20.10
N PRO A 104 -10.17 -16.64 21.41
CA PRO A 104 -9.17 -16.90 22.47
C PRO A 104 -8.66 -18.33 22.50
N ARG A 105 -9.34 -19.27 21.85
CA ARG A 105 -8.92 -20.67 21.72
C ARG A 105 -8.15 -20.99 20.45
N GLY A 106 -7.91 -19.99 19.60
CA GLY A 106 -7.34 -20.17 18.27
C GLY A 106 -8.38 -20.59 17.22
N GLY A 107 -7.91 -21.06 16.08
CA GLY A 107 -8.74 -21.48 14.95
C GLY A 107 -8.00 -21.44 13.61
N ASP A 108 -8.75 -21.59 12.52
CA ASP A 108 -8.27 -21.55 11.14
C ASP A 108 -8.76 -20.28 10.45
N PHE A 109 -7.85 -19.43 10.05
CA PHE A 109 -8.15 -18.10 9.54
C PHE A 109 -7.60 -17.91 8.13
N LEU A 110 -8.42 -17.29 7.26
CA LEU A 110 -8.00 -16.95 5.91
C LEU A 110 -7.36 -15.56 5.90
N LEU A 111 -6.04 -15.50 5.73
CA LEU A 111 -5.30 -14.25 5.62
C LEU A 111 -5.22 -13.80 4.16
N VAL A 112 -6.09 -12.86 3.76
CA VAL A 112 -6.10 -12.27 2.41
C VAL A 112 -5.05 -11.17 2.33
N ARG A 113 -4.12 -11.30 1.37
CA ARG A 113 -2.99 -10.39 1.24
C ARG A 113 -2.49 -10.22 -0.19
N ALA A 114 -1.72 -9.16 -0.41
CA ALA A 114 -0.94 -9.01 -1.63
C ALA A 114 0.26 -9.98 -1.66
N GLU A 115 0.78 -10.24 -2.86
CA GLU A 115 1.99 -11.06 -3.06
C GLU A 115 3.19 -10.54 -2.25
N ARG A 116 3.40 -9.23 -2.26
CA ARG A 116 4.49 -8.56 -1.52
C ARG A 116 3.94 -7.85 -0.29
N THR A 117 3.92 -8.55 0.84
CA THR A 117 3.57 -7.98 2.15
C THR A 117 4.62 -8.33 3.19
N ARG A 118 4.63 -7.59 4.31
CA ARG A 118 5.37 -8.00 5.50
C ARG A 118 4.69 -9.24 6.09
N GLY A 119 5.46 -10.28 6.42
CA GLY A 119 4.94 -11.53 7.00
C GLY A 119 4.63 -11.46 8.49
N TRP A 120 4.58 -10.27 9.09
CA TRP A 120 4.50 -10.08 10.54
C TRP A 120 3.38 -10.88 11.21
N LEU A 121 2.15 -10.85 10.68
CA LEU A 121 1.04 -11.65 11.25
C LEU A 121 1.31 -13.16 11.22
N GLN A 122 1.90 -13.64 10.14
CA GLN A 122 2.24 -15.06 10.00
C GLN A 122 3.37 -15.45 10.95
N GLU A 123 4.35 -14.55 11.16
CA GLU A 123 5.41 -14.73 12.14
C GLU A 123 4.85 -14.72 13.57
N ALA A 124 3.96 -13.78 13.90
CA ALA A 124 3.28 -13.71 15.19
C ALA A 124 2.41 -14.94 15.48
N ALA A 125 1.79 -15.53 14.45
CA ALA A 125 1.00 -16.73 14.55
C ALA A 125 1.85 -18.03 14.65
N GLY A 126 3.14 -17.95 14.37
CA GLY A 126 4.03 -19.11 14.35
C GLY A 126 4.06 -19.85 15.69
N GLY A 127 3.71 -21.16 15.68
CA GLY A 127 3.66 -21.99 16.89
C GLY A 127 2.48 -21.72 17.84
N SER A 128 1.55 -20.84 17.46
CA SER A 128 0.35 -20.50 18.22
C SER A 128 -0.87 -21.32 17.76
N PRO A 129 -1.99 -21.33 18.53
CA PRO A 129 -3.22 -22.00 18.11
C PRO A 129 -3.98 -21.29 16.95
N TRP A 130 -3.53 -20.11 16.51
CA TRP A 130 -4.13 -19.37 15.39
C TRP A 130 -3.44 -19.72 14.09
N ARG A 131 -4.04 -20.57 13.26
CA ARG A 131 -3.47 -21.00 11.97
C ARG A 131 -3.89 -20.03 10.87
N LEU A 132 -2.94 -19.31 10.28
CA LEU A 132 -3.19 -18.33 9.22
C LEU A 132 -2.89 -18.94 7.84
N HIS A 133 -3.94 -19.18 7.07
CA HIS A 133 -3.87 -19.69 5.69
C HIS A 133 -3.80 -18.50 4.73
N ALA A 134 -2.63 -18.26 4.14
CA ALA A 134 -2.42 -17.10 3.27
C ALA A 134 -3.08 -17.29 1.91
N TRP A 135 -3.98 -16.36 1.54
CA TRP A 135 -4.52 -16.25 0.20
C TRP A 135 -3.98 -15.01 -0.50
N ILE A 136 -3.13 -15.25 -1.49
CA ILE A 136 -2.51 -14.18 -2.28
C ILE A 136 -3.46 -13.81 -3.42
N THR A 137 -4.32 -12.83 -3.22
CA THR A 137 -5.37 -12.45 -4.17
C THR A 137 -4.93 -11.46 -5.22
N HIS A 138 -3.92 -10.65 -4.94
CA HIS A 138 -3.46 -9.62 -5.85
C HIS A 138 -1.95 -9.38 -5.74
N ALA A 139 -1.42 -8.81 -6.81
CA ALA A 139 -0.03 -8.40 -6.90
C ALA A 139 0.06 -6.98 -7.48
N GLU A 140 1.09 -6.23 -7.09
CA GLU A 140 1.46 -5.00 -7.76
C GLU A 140 2.36 -5.34 -8.95
N ARG A 141 2.04 -4.83 -10.14
CA ARG A 141 2.80 -5.03 -11.38
C ARG A 141 3.06 -3.69 -12.06
N PRO A 142 4.15 -3.55 -12.84
CA PRO A 142 4.32 -2.41 -13.73
C PRO A 142 3.10 -2.24 -14.64
N THR A 143 2.65 -1.01 -14.83
CA THR A 143 1.56 -0.70 -15.76
C THR A 143 2.08 -0.87 -17.19
N GLU A 144 1.42 -1.72 -17.96
CA GLU A 144 1.76 -1.92 -19.37
C GLU A 144 1.56 -0.63 -20.18
N GLY A 145 2.53 -0.26 -21.00
CA GLY A 145 2.47 0.97 -21.78
C GLY A 145 2.53 2.25 -20.94
N PHE A 146 3.01 2.18 -19.70
CA PHE A 146 3.17 3.37 -18.85
C PHE A 146 4.00 4.43 -19.55
N ALA A 147 3.53 5.68 -19.50
CA ALA A 147 4.25 6.86 -19.95
C ALA A 147 4.26 7.92 -18.87
N LEU A 148 5.42 8.41 -18.51
CA LEU A 148 5.58 9.46 -17.51
C LEU A 148 5.02 10.79 -18.06
N PRO A 149 4.10 11.48 -17.34
CA PRO A 149 3.64 12.80 -17.74
C PRO A 149 4.78 13.82 -17.68
N ALA A 150 4.65 14.91 -18.44
CA ALA A 150 5.64 15.99 -18.41
C ALA A 150 5.65 16.64 -17.02
N CYS A 151 6.71 16.40 -16.24
CA CYS A 151 6.86 16.86 -14.85
C CYS A 151 8.31 17.22 -14.53
N GLU A 152 8.54 17.93 -13.46
CA GLU A 152 9.86 18.27 -12.93
C GLU A 152 10.34 17.26 -11.88
N ALA A 153 9.39 16.60 -11.18
CA ALA A 153 9.70 15.61 -10.16
C ALA A 153 8.75 14.41 -10.21
N VAL A 154 9.23 13.27 -9.70
CA VAL A 154 8.45 12.05 -9.47
C VAL A 154 8.54 11.64 -8.01
N LEU A 155 7.43 11.21 -7.41
CA LEU A 155 7.38 10.66 -6.06
C LEU A 155 6.99 9.18 -6.12
N ALA A 156 7.90 8.29 -5.75
CA ALA A 156 7.62 6.86 -5.60
C ALA A 156 7.12 6.56 -4.19
N LEU A 157 5.96 5.94 -4.07
CA LEU A 157 5.32 5.55 -2.81
C LEU A 157 5.64 4.09 -2.43
N SER A 158 6.19 3.32 -3.35
CA SER A 158 6.63 1.93 -3.12
C SER A 158 7.96 1.65 -3.83
N PRO A 159 8.68 0.59 -3.42
CA PRO A 159 9.88 0.15 -4.13
C PRO A 159 9.65 -0.16 -5.61
N LEU A 160 8.54 -0.84 -5.94
CA LEU A 160 8.25 -1.17 -7.34
C LEU A 160 7.98 0.08 -8.19
N GLN A 161 7.27 1.08 -7.63
CA GLN A 161 7.09 2.36 -8.32
C GLN A 161 8.43 3.06 -8.60
N ALA A 162 9.37 3.02 -7.64
CA ALA A 162 10.70 3.58 -7.82
C ALA A 162 11.49 2.83 -8.92
N GLU A 163 11.37 1.51 -8.97
CA GLU A 163 11.99 0.68 -10.01
C GLU A 163 11.47 1.01 -11.43
N VAL A 164 10.16 1.27 -11.54
CA VAL A 164 9.55 1.68 -12.83
C VAL A 164 9.87 3.13 -13.17
N LEU A 165 9.76 4.05 -12.20
CA LEU A 165 9.95 5.48 -12.43
C LEU A 165 11.43 5.86 -12.66
N GLY A 166 12.39 5.11 -12.12
CA GLY A 166 13.80 5.41 -12.26
C GLY A 166 14.24 5.60 -13.71
N PRO A 167 14.08 4.59 -14.58
CA PRO A 167 14.42 4.69 -16.01
C PRO A 167 13.60 5.73 -16.77
N GLU A 168 12.33 5.93 -16.39
CA GLU A 168 11.41 6.89 -17.05
C GLU A 168 11.70 8.36 -16.66
N ALA A 169 12.43 8.57 -15.57
CA ALA A 169 12.71 9.90 -15.02
C ALA A 169 14.22 10.21 -14.90
N PRO A 170 15.07 9.96 -15.94
CA PRO A 170 16.53 10.10 -15.82
C PRO A 170 16.96 11.52 -15.49
N ASN A 171 16.26 12.53 -16.00
CA ASN A 171 16.55 13.97 -15.85
C ASN A 171 15.52 14.69 -14.97
N ARG A 172 14.84 13.99 -14.07
CA ARG A 172 13.85 14.55 -13.15
C ARG A 172 14.32 14.38 -11.71
N LEU A 173 13.78 15.19 -10.82
CA LEU A 173 13.95 14.96 -9.39
C LEU A 173 13.23 13.66 -9.00
N ARG A 174 13.95 12.72 -8.41
CA ARG A 174 13.41 11.44 -7.92
C ARG A 174 13.29 11.49 -6.42
N LEU A 175 12.07 11.37 -5.93
CA LEU A 175 11.74 11.47 -4.51
C LEU A 175 11.21 10.13 -4.00
N GLY A 176 11.71 9.69 -2.84
CA GLY A 176 11.26 8.46 -2.18
C GLY A 176 10.31 8.75 -1.00
N TRP A 177 9.17 8.10 -0.97
CA TRP A 177 8.29 8.02 0.20
C TRP A 177 8.78 6.89 1.10
N GLY A 178 9.74 7.21 1.96
CA GLY A 178 10.48 6.27 2.79
C GLY A 178 11.79 5.77 2.17
N GLU A 179 12.69 5.33 3.05
CA GLU A 179 14.01 4.83 2.71
C GLU A 179 13.97 3.68 1.68
N ARG A 180 12.99 2.77 1.81
CA ARG A 180 12.85 1.61 0.91
C ARG A 180 12.59 2.00 -0.54
N ALA A 181 11.78 3.04 -0.78
CA ALA A 181 11.54 3.57 -2.11
C ALA A 181 12.80 4.27 -2.64
N ALA A 182 13.50 5.04 -1.79
CA ALA A 182 14.76 5.67 -2.17
C ALA A 182 15.84 4.64 -2.54
N ALA A 183 16.00 3.58 -1.74
CA ALA A 183 16.93 2.48 -2.03
C ALA A 183 16.56 1.74 -3.32
N ALA A 184 15.28 1.63 -3.67
CA ALA A 184 14.83 1.00 -4.90
C ALA A 184 15.25 1.79 -6.15
N PHE A 185 15.17 3.11 -6.12
CA PHE A 185 15.72 3.96 -7.17
C PHE A 185 17.22 3.69 -7.40
N ALA A 186 18.00 3.57 -6.34
CA ALA A 186 19.43 3.29 -6.44
C ALA A 186 19.73 1.91 -7.05
N ARG A 187 18.92 0.89 -6.72
CA ARG A 187 19.09 -0.48 -7.27
C ARG A 187 18.95 -0.54 -8.79
N VAL A 188 18.15 0.34 -9.38
CA VAL A 188 17.97 0.39 -10.84
C VAL A 188 18.90 1.42 -11.52
N GLY A 189 19.89 1.95 -10.80
CA GLY A 189 20.89 2.88 -11.35
C GLY A 189 20.47 4.35 -11.42
N TYR A 190 19.33 4.71 -10.81
CA TYR A 190 18.78 6.06 -10.77
C TYR A 190 18.55 6.53 -9.33
N PRO A 191 19.58 6.83 -8.54
CA PRO A 191 19.42 7.15 -7.12
C PRO A 191 18.44 8.28 -6.89
N ALA A 192 17.67 8.20 -5.80
CA ALA A 192 16.79 9.28 -5.37
C ALA A 192 17.62 10.52 -5.03
N HIS A 193 17.13 11.69 -5.39
CA HIS A 193 17.74 12.98 -5.00
C HIS A 193 17.43 13.30 -3.54
N ALA A 194 16.23 12.91 -3.07
CA ALA A 194 15.83 13.06 -1.68
C ALA A 194 14.76 12.03 -1.31
N TRP A 195 14.54 11.86 -0.02
CA TRP A 195 13.44 11.08 0.52
C TRP A 195 12.97 11.65 1.86
N CYS A 196 11.76 11.31 2.27
CA CYS A 196 11.22 11.65 3.58
C CYS A 196 10.62 10.42 4.25
N GLU A 197 10.47 10.45 5.56
CA GLU A 197 9.64 9.48 6.26
C GLU A 197 8.22 9.45 5.67
N PRO A 198 7.54 8.29 5.68
CA PRO A 198 6.19 8.16 5.11
C PRO A 198 5.13 8.81 6.02
N ARG A 199 5.26 10.12 6.23
CA ARG A 199 4.35 10.98 6.99
C ARG A 199 4.03 12.26 6.24
N PRO A 200 2.78 12.74 6.29
CA PRO A 200 2.31 13.94 5.60
C PRO A 200 3.16 15.17 5.84
N ASP A 201 3.50 15.45 7.10
CA ASP A 201 4.30 16.61 7.51
C ASP A 201 5.75 16.55 6.99
N ALA A 202 6.33 15.35 6.90
CA ALA A 202 7.67 15.16 6.36
C ALA A 202 7.70 15.42 4.84
N LEU A 203 6.67 14.98 4.11
CA LEU A 203 6.54 15.26 2.69
C LEU A 203 6.39 16.77 2.44
N LEU A 204 5.52 17.43 3.19
CA LEU A 204 5.33 18.88 3.08
C LEU A 204 6.65 19.64 3.22
N ARG A 205 7.42 19.34 4.29
CA ARG A 205 8.72 19.97 4.52
C ARG A 205 9.71 19.72 3.38
N LEU A 206 9.78 18.48 2.90
CA LEU A 206 10.66 18.12 1.77
C LEU A 206 10.32 18.92 0.52
N LEU A 207 9.05 18.98 0.15
CA LEU A 207 8.60 19.66 -1.07
C LEU A 207 8.78 21.18 -1.00
N ILE A 208 8.63 21.79 0.18
CA ILE A 208 8.91 23.22 0.40
C ILE A 208 10.41 23.46 0.22
N ALA A 209 11.29 22.70 0.87
CA ALA A 209 12.74 22.85 0.76
C ALA A 209 13.22 22.73 -0.69
N LEU A 210 12.74 21.73 -1.43
CA LEU A 210 13.11 21.55 -2.84
C LEU A 210 12.61 22.68 -3.76
N LYS A 211 11.58 23.42 -3.36
CA LYS A 211 11.08 24.56 -4.13
C LYS A 211 11.94 25.82 -3.95
N GLU A 212 12.59 25.96 -2.79
CA GLU A 212 13.46 27.09 -2.45
C GLU A 212 14.86 26.94 -3.04
N GLU A 213 15.26 25.74 -3.44
CA GLU A 213 16.52 25.52 -4.15
C GLU A 213 16.44 26.14 -5.56
N PRO A 214 17.44 26.97 -5.95
CA PRO A 214 17.47 27.71 -7.20
C PRO A 214 17.57 26.84 -8.45
#